data_ea28d43e1d47d8e0a94ae5efc2606f22
#
_entry.id   ea28d43e1d47d8e0a94ae5efc2606f22
#
_cell.length_a   1.000
_cell.length_b   1.000
_cell.length_c   1.000
_cell.angle_alpha   90.00
_cell.angle_beta   90.00
_cell.angle_gamma   90.00
#
_symmetry.space_group_name_H-M   'P 1'
#
loop_
_entity.id
_entity.type
_entity.pdbx_description
1 polymer ?
#
loop_
_entity_poly.entity_id
_entity_poly.type
_entity_poly.pdbx_seq_one_letter_code
_entity_poly.pdbx_strand_id
1 'polypeptide(L)'
;MSATEYLRVSDLHAFYGESHVLHGMDFTVRRGECISLLGRNGAGRTTTLRAILGLTGRRTGSIMLNGREVIGMPTHRIAQLGVGYCPEERGIYASLSCEENLLLPPQVGSGGLSLDEIYEMFPNLRERRHSQGTRLSGGEQQMLAMARILRTGARLLLLDEISEGLAPVIVQKLGEVIRKLKQRDYTIVLVEQNFRFAAPLADRMFIVEHGQVMAEIAQGEIEQKQELLQEYLGV
;
A
#
# COMPACT_ATOMS: atom_id res chain seq x y z
N MET A 1 24.19 5.59 8.97
CA MET A 1 23.88 6.30 7.72
C MET A 1 22.48 6.85 7.86
N SER A 2 22.26 8.15 7.59
CA SER A 2 20.89 8.72 7.60
C SER A 2 20.07 8.01 6.54
N ALA A 3 18.95 7.41 6.93
CA ALA A 3 18.06 6.73 5.99
C ALA A 3 17.53 7.76 4.98
N THR A 4 17.81 7.52 3.70
CA THR A 4 17.45 8.46 2.62
C THR A 4 15.93 8.47 2.46
N GLU A 5 15.34 9.66 2.49
CA GLU A 5 13.92 9.87 2.20
C GLU A 5 13.60 9.37 0.79
N TYR A 6 12.54 8.56 0.67
CA TYR A 6 12.11 7.99 -0.60
C TYR A 6 10.79 8.58 -1.11
N LEU A 7 9.84 8.82 -0.21
CA LEU A 7 8.61 9.53 -0.49
C LEU A 7 8.42 10.64 0.54
N ARG A 8 8.11 11.85 0.06
CA ARG A 8 7.63 12.96 0.88
C ARG A 8 6.34 13.48 0.31
N VAL A 9 5.35 13.61 1.16
CA VAL A 9 4.07 14.25 0.90
C VAL A 9 4.02 15.50 1.76
N SER A 10 3.77 16.67 1.16
CA SER A 10 3.75 17.95 1.86
C SER A 10 2.57 18.79 1.43
N ASP A 11 1.78 19.22 2.40
CA ASP A 11 0.59 20.07 2.22
C ASP A 11 -0.31 19.54 1.10
N LEU A 12 -0.54 18.20 1.07
CA LEU A 12 -1.28 17.57 0.00
C LEU A 12 -2.79 17.78 0.19
N HIS A 13 -3.40 18.45 -0.76
CA HIS A 13 -4.84 18.56 -0.91
C HIS A 13 -5.30 17.74 -2.11
N ALA A 14 -6.46 17.08 -2.00
CA ALA A 14 -7.04 16.30 -3.08
C ALA A 14 -8.56 16.44 -3.13
N PHE A 15 -9.09 16.40 -4.36
CA PHE A 15 -10.50 16.69 -4.63
C PHE A 15 -11.09 15.63 -5.57
N TYR A 16 -12.36 15.30 -5.34
CA TYR A 16 -13.22 14.58 -6.28
C TYR A 16 -14.33 15.54 -6.72
N GLY A 17 -14.22 16.09 -7.93
CA GLY A 17 -15.06 17.22 -8.35
C GLY A 17 -14.91 18.39 -7.39
N GLU A 18 -15.99 18.83 -6.78
CA GLU A 18 -16.00 19.91 -5.78
C GLU A 18 -15.72 19.42 -4.34
N SER A 19 -15.75 18.12 -4.11
CA SER A 19 -15.50 17.56 -2.76
C SER A 19 -14.03 17.61 -2.42
N HIS A 20 -13.66 18.41 -1.42
CA HIS A 20 -12.31 18.49 -0.85
C HIS A 20 -12.15 17.40 0.21
N VAL A 21 -11.25 16.45 0.00
CA VAL A 21 -11.10 15.26 0.85
C VAL A 21 -9.81 15.26 1.65
N LEU A 22 -8.70 15.72 1.06
CA LEU A 22 -7.44 15.87 1.79
C LEU A 22 -7.18 17.35 2.06
N HIS A 23 -6.84 17.66 3.30
CA HIS A 23 -6.80 19.02 3.85
C HIS A 23 -5.37 19.40 4.35
N GLY A 24 -4.34 19.03 3.59
CA GLY A 24 -2.94 19.25 3.96
C GLY A 24 -2.35 18.00 4.63
N MET A 25 -2.22 16.92 3.85
CA MET A 25 -1.54 15.70 4.31
C MET A 25 -0.03 15.91 4.29
N ASP A 26 0.64 15.62 5.42
CA ASP A 26 2.09 15.72 5.58
C ASP A 26 2.66 14.42 6.17
N PHE A 27 3.53 13.75 5.43
CA PHE A 27 4.30 12.62 5.95
C PHE A 27 5.49 12.29 5.05
N THR A 28 6.44 11.52 5.61
CA THR A 28 7.61 11.03 4.87
C THR A 28 7.77 9.54 5.03
N VAL A 29 8.37 8.90 4.02
CA VAL A 29 8.74 7.48 4.05
C VAL A 29 10.20 7.36 3.65
N ARG A 30 10.99 6.65 4.45
CA ARG A 30 12.39 6.37 4.15
C ARG A 30 12.51 5.15 3.25
N ARG A 31 13.60 5.03 2.52
CA ARG A 31 13.86 3.83 1.71
C ARG A 31 13.93 2.58 2.61
N GLY A 32 13.22 1.51 2.21
CA GLY A 32 13.14 0.25 2.95
C GLY A 32 12.23 0.29 4.19
N GLU A 33 11.58 1.43 4.46
CA GLU A 33 10.67 1.60 5.59
C GLU A 33 9.26 1.13 5.24
N CYS A 34 8.58 0.55 6.20
CA CYS A 34 7.14 0.31 6.16
C CYS A 34 6.45 1.30 7.10
N ILE A 35 5.65 2.19 6.54
CA ILE A 35 4.76 3.05 7.34
C ILE A 35 3.32 2.57 7.23
N SER A 36 2.49 2.89 8.22
CA SER A 36 1.06 2.71 8.12
C SER A 36 0.30 4.02 8.26
N LEU A 37 -0.69 4.25 7.40
CA LEU A 37 -1.70 5.28 7.57
C LEU A 37 -2.93 4.64 8.21
N LEU A 38 -3.20 4.96 9.48
CA LEU A 38 -4.28 4.42 10.29
C LEU A 38 -5.37 5.48 10.48
N GLY A 39 -6.61 5.06 10.59
CA GLY A 39 -7.74 5.96 10.82
C GLY A 39 -9.06 5.24 10.59
N ARG A 40 -10.17 5.93 10.87
CA ARG A 40 -11.53 5.41 10.63
C ARG A 40 -11.91 5.52 9.15
N ASN A 41 -12.97 4.82 8.74
CA ASN A 41 -13.50 4.94 7.38
C ASN A 41 -13.84 6.40 7.06
N GLY A 42 -13.47 6.84 5.85
CA GLY A 42 -13.64 8.23 5.44
C GLY A 42 -12.55 9.20 5.90
N ALA A 43 -11.53 8.75 6.66
CA ALA A 43 -10.44 9.61 7.13
C ALA A 43 -9.56 10.20 6.01
N GLY A 44 -9.61 9.67 4.77
CA GLY A 44 -8.82 10.15 3.63
C GLY A 44 -7.64 9.24 3.25
N ARG A 45 -7.47 8.10 3.90
CA ARG A 45 -6.33 7.17 3.69
C ARG A 45 -6.21 6.67 2.25
N THR A 46 -7.24 6.02 1.71
CA THR A 46 -7.32 5.57 0.30
C THR A 46 -7.13 6.74 -0.67
N THR A 47 -7.75 7.90 -0.37
CA THR A 47 -7.59 9.11 -1.18
C THR A 47 -6.14 9.58 -1.21
N THR A 48 -5.39 9.42 -0.11
CA THR A 48 -3.96 9.73 -0.07
C THR A 48 -3.17 8.86 -1.05
N LEU A 49 -3.37 7.53 -1.07
CA LEU A 49 -2.72 6.65 -2.04
C LEU A 49 -3.12 6.99 -3.48
N ARG A 50 -4.40 7.23 -3.71
CA ARG A 50 -4.91 7.65 -5.04
C ARG A 50 -4.35 9.00 -5.48
N ALA A 51 -4.18 9.95 -4.56
CA ALA A 51 -3.56 11.24 -4.87
C ALA A 51 -2.08 11.09 -5.22
N ILE A 52 -1.32 10.26 -4.49
CA ILE A 52 0.08 9.95 -4.83
C ILE A 52 0.18 9.41 -6.26
N LEU A 53 -0.75 8.56 -6.67
CA LEU A 53 -0.78 7.95 -8.00
C LEU A 53 -1.37 8.85 -9.11
N GLY A 54 -1.97 9.99 -8.77
CA GLY A 54 -2.67 10.83 -9.74
C GLY A 54 -4.01 10.29 -10.18
N LEU A 55 -4.67 9.53 -9.33
CA LEU A 55 -5.99 8.92 -9.57
C LEU A 55 -7.14 9.76 -8.99
N THR A 56 -6.84 10.85 -8.31
CA THR A 56 -7.83 11.87 -7.89
C THR A 56 -8.01 12.90 -9.01
N GLY A 57 -9.06 13.70 -8.94
CA GLY A 57 -9.27 14.79 -9.87
C GLY A 57 -8.21 15.89 -9.72
N ARG A 58 -8.55 17.00 -9.05
CA ARG A 58 -7.59 18.07 -8.72
C ARG A 58 -6.79 17.67 -7.47
N ARG A 59 -5.47 17.93 -7.49
CA ARG A 59 -4.59 17.82 -6.33
C ARG A 59 -3.59 18.98 -6.33
N THR A 60 -3.19 19.45 -5.13
CA THR A 60 -2.21 20.52 -4.91
C THR A 60 -1.31 20.15 -3.74
N GLY A 61 -0.24 20.91 -3.53
CA GLY A 61 0.82 20.60 -2.59
C GLY A 61 2.03 20.02 -3.30
N SER A 62 2.81 19.15 -2.66
CA SER A 62 4.00 18.53 -3.23
C SER A 62 4.05 17.03 -2.90
N ILE A 63 4.43 16.23 -3.88
CA ILE A 63 4.72 14.80 -3.71
C ILE A 63 6.07 14.50 -4.34
N MET A 64 7.10 14.37 -3.49
CA MET A 64 8.45 14.03 -3.92
C MET A 64 8.67 12.52 -3.84
N LEU A 65 8.97 11.89 -4.96
CA LEU A 65 9.29 10.46 -5.04
C LEU A 65 10.75 10.30 -5.50
N ASN A 66 11.59 9.78 -4.61
CA ASN A 66 13.03 9.61 -4.86
C ASN A 66 13.68 10.89 -5.44
N GLY A 67 13.40 12.05 -4.83
CA GLY A 67 13.90 13.37 -5.24
C GLY A 67 13.22 13.98 -6.46
N ARG A 68 12.15 13.39 -6.99
CA ARG A 68 11.41 13.88 -8.16
C ARG A 68 10.01 14.31 -7.78
N GLU A 69 9.61 15.54 -8.16
CA GLU A 69 8.23 16.01 -7.98
C GLU A 69 7.28 15.30 -8.93
N VAL A 70 6.17 14.74 -8.39
CA VAL A 70 5.20 13.97 -9.16
C VAL A 70 3.77 14.51 -9.10
N ILE A 71 3.53 15.63 -8.39
CA ILE A 71 2.17 16.19 -8.19
C ILE A 71 1.42 16.43 -9.52
N GLY A 72 2.11 16.88 -10.55
CA GLY A 72 1.54 17.15 -11.88
C GLY A 72 1.68 15.98 -12.87
N MET A 73 2.24 14.84 -12.45
CA MET A 73 2.47 13.72 -13.36
C MET A 73 1.20 12.90 -13.62
N PRO A 74 1.02 12.39 -14.85
CA PRO A 74 -0.02 11.40 -15.13
C PRO A 74 0.34 10.04 -14.52
N THR A 75 -0.69 9.29 -14.11
CA THR A 75 -0.60 8.01 -13.36
C THR A 75 0.40 7.02 -13.99
N HIS A 76 0.36 6.82 -15.31
CA HIS A 76 1.25 5.86 -15.99
C HIS A 76 2.73 6.23 -15.84
N ARG A 77 3.07 7.53 -15.78
CA ARG A 77 4.44 8.00 -15.55
C ARG A 77 4.88 7.77 -14.11
N ILE A 78 3.96 7.96 -13.15
CA ILE A 78 4.23 7.67 -11.73
C ILE A 78 4.48 6.18 -11.54
N ALA A 79 3.67 5.32 -12.14
CA ALA A 79 3.87 3.87 -12.09
C ALA A 79 5.25 3.46 -12.64
N GLN A 80 5.70 4.07 -13.74
CA GLN A 80 7.03 3.84 -14.34
C GLN A 80 8.20 4.25 -13.43
N LEU A 81 7.97 5.03 -12.37
CA LEU A 81 8.97 5.32 -11.35
C LEU A 81 9.14 4.20 -10.31
N GLY A 82 8.49 3.07 -10.52
CA GLY A 82 8.58 1.90 -9.65
C GLY A 82 7.59 1.92 -8.49
N VAL A 83 6.40 2.48 -8.71
CA VAL A 83 5.29 2.46 -7.74
C VAL A 83 4.32 1.33 -8.09
N GLY A 84 4.09 0.41 -7.16
CA GLY A 84 3.08 -0.64 -7.25
C GLY A 84 1.89 -0.33 -6.33
N TYR A 85 0.68 -0.49 -6.83
CA TYR A 85 -0.54 -0.25 -6.07
C TYR A 85 -1.41 -1.50 -5.99
N CYS A 86 -1.75 -1.89 -4.77
CA CYS A 86 -2.73 -2.94 -4.48
C CYS A 86 -3.97 -2.27 -3.87
N PRO A 87 -5.04 -2.07 -4.65
CA PRO A 87 -6.27 -1.45 -4.17
C PRO A 87 -7.09 -2.42 -3.29
N GLU A 88 -7.98 -1.88 -2.47
CA GLU A 88 -8.95 -2.61 -1.66
C GLU A 88 -9.78 -3.60 -2.52
N GLU A 89 -10.22 -3.17 -3.70
CA GLU A 89 -11.04 -3.97 -4.63
C GLU A 89 -10.23 -5.08 -5.33
N ARG A 90 -8.96 -5.30 -4.93
CA ARG A 90 -8.02 -6.31 -5.47
C ARG A 90 -7.60 -6.07 -6.92
N GLY A 91 -8.50 -5.60 -7.81
CA GLY A 91 -8.21 -5.23 -9.19
C GLY A 91 -7.71 -6.38 -10.07
N ILE A 92 -8.12 -7.63 -9.80
CA ILE A 92 -7.76 -8.79 -10.61
C ILE A 92 -8.66 -8.87 -11.87
N TYR A 93 -8.14 -9.50 -12.92
CA TYR A 93 -8.93 -9.76 -14.14
C TYR A 93 -9.66 -11.08 -13.98
N ALA A 94 -10.98 -11.00 -13.83
CA ALA A 94 -11.86 -12.11 -13.46
C ALA A 94 -11.86 -13.26 -14.48
N SER A 95 -11.77 -12.94 -15.79
CA SER A 95 -11.78 -13.91 -16.89
C SER A 95 -10.43 -14.56 -17.16
N LEU A 96 -9.34 -13.95 -16.72
CA LEU A 96 -7.99 -14.48 -16.88
C LEU A 96 -7.68 -15.52 -15.80
N SER A 97 -6.83 -16.49 -16.13
CA SER A 97 -6.26 -17.40 -15.15
C SER A 97 -5.36 -16.65 -14.15
N CYS A 98 -5.03 -17.30 -13.05
CA CYS A 98 -4.10 -16.78 -12.05
C CYS A 98 -2.75 -16.43 -12.70
N GLU A 99 -2.18 -17.32 -13.52
CA GLU A 99 -0.90 -17.09 -14.20
C GLU A 99 -0.96 -15.96 -15.23
N GLU A 100 -2.01 -15.87 -16.03
CA GLU A 100 -2.22 -14.75 -16.95
C GLU A 100 -2.33 -13.42 -16.20
N ASN A 101 -3.03 -13.38 -15.08
CA ASN A 101 -3.07 -12.21 -14.20
C ASN A 101 -1.67 -11.79 -13.73
N LEU A 102 -0.80 -12.74 -13.38
CA LEU A 102 0.58 -12.48 -12.96
C LEU A 102 1.45 -11.94 -14.11
N LEU A 103 1.22 -12.38 -15.33
CA LEU A 103 2.02 -12.02 -16.50
C LEU A 103 1.56 -10.73 -17.19
N LEU A 104 0.33 -10.29 -16.94
CA LEU A 104 -0.26 -9.16 -17.64
C LEU A 104 0.39 -7.80 -17.32
N PRO A 105 0.75 -7.46 -16.06
CA PRO A 105 1.34 -6.15 -15.78
C PRO A 105 2.71 -5.97 -16.43
N PRO A 106 2.97 -4.80 -17.06
CA PRO A 106 4.29 -4.52 -17.61
C PRO A 106 5.34 -4.39 -16.50
N GLN A 107 6.60 -4.67 -16.84
CA GLN A 107 7.71 -4.37 -15.94
C GLN A 107 7.95 -2.86 -15.90
N VAL A 108 8.09 -2.31 -14.67
CA VAL A 108 8.37 -0.89 -14.42
C VAL A 108 9.77 -0.67 -13.84
N GLY A 109 10.44 -1.75 -13.43
CA GLY A 109 11.80 -1.72 -12.89
C GLY A 109 12.52 -3.05 -13.04
N SER A 110 13.85 -3.03 -12.88
CA SER A 110 14.65 -4.24 -12.77
C SER A 110 14.41 -4.92 -11.42
N GLY A 111 14.38 -6.25 -11.39
CA GLY A 111 14.26 -7.02 -10.14
C GLY A 111 12.83 -7.30 -9.68
N GLY A 112 11.88 -7.35 -10.61
CA GLY A 112 10.58 -7.97 -10.38
C GLY A 112 10.74 -9.46 -10.06
N LEU A 113 9.92 -9.98 -9.14
CA LEU A 113 10.00 -11.39 -8.75
C LEU A 113 9.65 -12.29 -9.94
N SER A 114 10.39 -13.37 -10.13
CA SER A 114 10.06 -14.42 -11.08
C SER A 114 8.76 -15.15 -10.70
N LEU A 115 8.17 -15.91 -11.60
CA LEU A 115 7.01 -16.74 -11.26
C LEU A 115 7.33 -17.76 -10.17
N ASP A 116 8.53 -18.32 -10.20
CA ASP A 116 8.96 -19.30 -9.18
C ASP A 116 9.05 -18.64 -7.79
N GLU A 117 9.65 -17.45 -7.68
CA GLU A 117 9.69 -16.69 -6.42
C GLU A 117 8.29 -16.31 -5.93
N ILE A 118 7.37 -15.93 -6.84
CA ILE A 118 5.96 -15.68 -6.51
C ILE A 118 5.30 -16.95 -5.97
N TYR A 119 5.52 -18.09 -6.60
CA TYR A 119 4.93 -19.37 -6.18
C TYR A 119 5.56 -19.92 -4.89
N GLU A 120 6.81 -19.59 -4.59
CA GLU A 120 7.42 -19.85 -3.28
C GLU A 120 6.80 -18.98 -2.17
N MET A 121 6.51 -17.73 -2.50
CA MET A 121 5.90 -16.78 -1.56
C MET A 121 4.40 -17.08 -1.34
N PHE A 122 3.70 -17.51 -2.40
CA PHE A 122 2.28 -17.81 -2.43
C PHE A 122 2.01 -19.20 -3.05
N PRO A 123 2.27 -20.29 -2.32
CA PRO A 123 2.14 -21.67 -2.86
C PRO A 123 0.74 -21.99 -3.39
N ASN A 124 -0.30 -21.45 -2.76
CA ASN A 124 -1.69 -21.60 -3.20
C ASN A 124 -1.94 -21.03 -4.61
N LEU A 125 -1.24 -19.97 -5.02
CA LEU A 125 -1.34 -19.43 -6.38
C LEU A 125 -0.75 -20.40 -7.42
N ARG A 126 0.28 -21.18 -7.04
CA ARG A 126 0.85 -22.22 -7.89
C ARG A 126 -0.16 -23.33 -8.16
N GLU A 127 -0.85 -23.80 -7.11
CA GLU A 127 -1.90 -24.82 -7.22
C GLU A 127 -3.07 -24.33 -8.09
N ARG A 128 -3.37 -23.05 -8.03
CA ARG A 128 -4.45 -22.38 -8.76
C ARG A 128 -4.03 -21.70 -10.06
N ARG A 129 -2.81 -21.91 -10.57
CA ARG A 129 -2.25 -21.15 -11.69
C ARG A 129 -3.13 -21.12 -12.95
N HIS A 130 -3.87 -22.20 -13.21
CA HIS A 130 -4.80 -22.32 -14.35
C HIS A 130 -6.25 -21.98 -14.01
N SER A 131 -6.57 -21.68 -12.74
CA SER A 131 -7.92 -21.29 -12.32
C SER A 131 -8.19 -19.85 -12.72
N GLN A 132 -9.39 -19.57 -13.24
CA GLN A 132 -9.82 -18.19 -13.49
C GLN A 132 -9.95 -17.39 -12.18
N GLY A 133 -9.76 -16.07 -12.26
CA GLY A 133 -9.86 -15.17 -11.12
C GLY A 133 -11.17 -15.26 -10.35
N THR A 134 -12.28 -15.49 -11.04
CA THR A 134 -13.62 -15.71 -10.45
C THR A 134 -13.72 -16.96 -9.58
N ARG A 135 -12.84 -17.94 -9.79
CA ARG A 135 -12.83 -19.22 -9.04
C ARG A 135 -11.90 -19.19 -7.83
N LEU A 136 -11.19 -18.10 -7.63
CA LEU A 136 -10.33 -17.89 -6.48
C LEU A 136 -11.15 -17.40 -5.29
N SER A 137 -10.82 -17.88 -4.08
CA SER A 137 -11.35 -17.32 -2.84
C SER A 137 -10.91 -15.86 -2.67
N GLY A 138 -11.60 -15.09 -1.83
CA GLY A 138 -11.21 -13.69 -1.56
C GLY A 138 -9.77 -13.54 -1.11
N GLY A 139 -9.27 -14.46 -0.28
CA GLY A 139 -7.87 -14.47 0.15
C GLY A 139 -6.89 -14.80 -0.98
N GLU A 140 -7.19 -15.75 -1.86
CA GLU A 140 -6.38 -16.05 -3.04
C GLU A 140 -6.36 -14.87 -4.01
N GLN A 141 -7.48 -14.18 -4.19
CA GLN A 141 -7.56 -12.97 -5.02
C GLN A 141 -6.68 -11.85 -4.45
N GLN A 142 -6.68 -11.66 -3.12
CA GLN A 142 -5.82 -10.67 -2.46
C GLN A 142 -4.35 -11.00 -2.60
N MET A 143 -3.97 -12.27 -2.43
CA MET A 143 -2.59 -12.72 -2.67
C MET A 143 -2.19 -12.52 -4.14
N LEU A 144 -3.10 -12.79 -5.08
CA LEU A 144 -2.86 -12.56 -6.51
C LEU A 144 -2.68 -11.08 -6.82
N ALA A 145 -3.49 -10.20 -6.24
CA ALA A 145 -3.36 -8.75 -6.41
C ALA A 145 -1.98 -8.25 -5.94
N MET A 146 -1.53 -8.70 -4.76
CA MET A 146 -0.20 -8.38 -4.25
C MET A 146 0.91 -8.99 -5.13
N ALA A 147 0.79 -10.25 -5.51
CA ALA A 147 1.78 -10.94 -6.34
C ALA A 147 1.99 -10.25 -7.70
N ARG A 148 0.92 -9.72 -8.31
CA ARG A 148 0.98 -8.98 -9.58
C ARG A 148 1.91 -7.77 -9.51
N ILE A 149 1.81 -6.96 -8.46
CA ILE A 149 2.66 -5.76 -8.32
C ILE A 149 4.12 -6.13 -8.04
N LEU A 150 4.39 -7.24 -7.34
CA LEU A 150 5.75 -7.73 -7.09
C LEU A 150 6.45 -8.20 -8.36
N ARG A 151 5.70 -8.67 -9.35
CA ARG A 151 6.22 -9.04 -10.69
C ARG A 151 6.75 -7.84 -11.47
N THR A 152 6.21 -6.64 -11.24
CA THR A 152 6.53 -5.45 -12.04
C THR A 152 7.91 -4.87 -11.78
N GLY A 153 8.58 -5.23 -10.69
CA GLY A 153 9.82 -4.60 -10.24
C GLY A 153 9.62 -3.28 -9.48
N ALA A 154 8.38 -2.96 -9.11
CA ALA A 154 8.10 -1.81 -8.23
C ALA A 154 8.79 -1.97 -6.88
N ARG A 155 9.33 -0.88 -6.34
CA ARG A 155 10.03 -0.83 -5.05
C ARG A 155 9.30 -0.02 -3.98
N LEU A 156 8.40 0.87 -4.38
CA LEU A 156 7.42 1.49 -3.49
C LEU A 156 6.09 0.75 -3.67
N LEU A 157 5.59 0.15 -2.60
CA LEU A 157 4.31 -0.54 -2.59
C LEU A 157 3.30 0.29 -1.80
N LEU A 158 2.20 0.64 -2.43
CA LEU A 158 1.04 1.27 -1.83
C LEU A 158 -0.02 0.19 -1.65
N LEU A 159 -0.31 -0.20 -0.41
CA LEU A 159 -1.21 -1.30 -0.06
C LEU A 159 -2.43 -0.74 0.66
N ASP A 160 -3.62 -0.92 0.06
CA ASP A 160 -4.87 -0.30 0.51
C ASP A 160 -5.80 -1.38 1.07
N GLU A 161 -5.99 -1.37 2.42
CA GLU A 161 -6.89 -2.24 3.18
C GLU A 161 -6.82 -3.73 2.81
N ILE A 162 -5.58 -4.23 2.69
CA ILE A 162 -5.33 -5.58 2.19
C ILE A 162 -5.75 -6.70 3.15
N SER A 163 -6.03 -6.37 4.41
CA SER A 163 -6.48 -7.35 5.44
C SER A 163 -8.00 -7.44 5.56
N GLU A 164 -8.75 -6.52 4.94
CA GLU A 164 -10.18 -6.39 5.17
C GLU A 164 -10.98 -7.58 4.61
N GLY A 165 -11.94 -8.07 5.42
CA GLY A 165 -12.86 -9.14 5.03
C GLY A 165 -12.20 -10.51 4.80
N LEU A 166 -10.95 -10.71 5.25
CA LEU A 166 -10.21 -11.94 5.07
C LEU A 166 -10.19 -12.82 6.34
N ALA A 167 -10.10 -14.13 6.13
CA ALA A 167 -9.91 -15.07 7.23
C ALA A 167 -8.58 -14.82 7.96
N PRO A 168 -8.50 -15.00 9.30
CA PRO A 168 -7.30 -14.72 10.08
C PRO A 168 -6.02 -15.38 9.57
N VAL A 169 -6.11 -16.60 9.06
CA VAL A 169 -4.97 -17.33 8.48
C VAL A 169 -4.40 -16.63 7.23
N ILE A 170 -5.25 -16.00 6.43
CA ILE A 170 -4.84 -15.24 5.24
C ILE A 170 -4.18 -13.92 5.67
N VAL A 171 -4.77 -13.22 6.65
CA VAL A 171 -4.21 -11.98 7.22
C VAL A 171 -2.81 -12.25 7.78
N GLN A 172 -2.62 -13.35 8.52
CA GLN A 172 -1.32 -13.77 9.03
C GLN A 172 -0.32 -13.99 7.88
N LYS A 173 -0.74 -14.69 6.82
CA LYS A 173 0.10 -14.96 5.64
C LYS A 173 0.52 -13.69 4.92
N LEU A 174 -0.39 -12.72 4.75
CA LEU A 174 -0.07 -11.42 4.18
C LEU A 174 0.96 -10.65 5.05
N GLY A 175 0.81 -10.72 6.37
CA GLY A 175 1.79 -10.15 7.30
C GLY A 175 3.18 -10.77 7.18
N GLU A 176 3.28 -12.09 6.99
CA GLU A 176 4.56 -12.78 6.73
C GLU A 176 5.20 -12.31 5.42
N VAL A 177 4.37 -12.13 4.37
CA VAL A 177 4.83 -11.61 3.08
C VAL A 177 5.38 -10.20 3.23
N ILE A 178 4.68 -9.29 3.92
CA ILE A 178 5.15 -7.92 4.17
C ILE A 178 6.49 -7.93 4.91
N ARG A 179 6.67 -8.76 5.94
CA ARG A 179 7.96 -8.89 6.65
C ARG A 179 9.08 -9.33 5.71
N LYS A 180 8.84 -10.30 4.83
CA LYS A 180 9.81 -10.75 3.82
C LYS A 180 10.15 -9.64 2.82
N LEU A 181 9.17 -8.82 2.42
CA LEU A 181 9.40 -7.69 1.53
C LEU A 181 10.23 -6.60 2.19
N LYS A 182 10.00 -6.29 3.48
CA LYS A 182 10.85 -5.38 4.27
C LYS A 182 12.31 -5.86 4.30
N GLN A 183 12.54 -7.17 4.50
CA GLN A 183 13.90 -7.76 4.47
C GLN A 183 14.59 -7.68 3.09
N ARG A 184 13.82 -7.43 2.03
CA ARG A 184 14.29 -7.23 0.64
C ARG A 184 14.31 -5.75 0.24
N ASP A 185 14.34 -4.82 1.21
CA ASP A 185 14.39 -3.36 1.03
C ASP A 185 13.22 -2.76 0.21
N TYR A 186 12.05 -3.39 0.24
CA TYR A 186 10.84 -2.74 -0.27
C TYR A 186 10.40 -1.62 0.65
N THR A 187 10.05 -0.47 0.07
CA THR A 187 9.41 0.65 0.77
C THR A 187 7.90 0.46 0.71
N ILE A 188 7.20 0.54 1.84
CA ILE A 188 5.78 0.18 1.92
C ILE A 188 4.98 1.29 2.60
N VAL A 189 3.89 1.72 1.97
CA VAL A 189 2.84 2.51 2.60
C VAL A 189 1.62 1.60 2.75
N LEU A 190 1.28 1.25 3.98
CA LEU A 190 0.18 0.37 4.33
C LEU A 190 -0.99 1.20 4.86
N VAL A 191 -2.08 1.28 4.11
CA VAL A 191 -3.34 1.86 4.59
C VAL A 191 -4.16 0.76 5.23
N GLU A 192 -4.56 0.95 6.49
CA GLU A 192 -5.32 -0.04 7.25
C GLU A 192 -6.23 0.62 8.30
N GLN A 193 -7.33 -0.04 8.58
CA GLN A 193 -8.15 0.21 9.76
C GLN A 193 -7.76 -0.74 10.90
N ASN A 194 -7.30 -1.94 10.55
CA ASN A 194 -6.91 -2.98 11.50
C ASN A 194 -5.56 -2.68 12.15
N PHE A 195 -5.58 -1.96 13.28
CA PHE A 195 -4.39 -1.64 14.06
C PHE A 195 -3.58 -2.89 14.44
N ARG A 196 -4.24 -3.99 14.85
CA ARG A 196 -3.56 -5.22 15.27
C ARG A 196 -2.78 -5.89 14.13
N PHE A 197 -3.22 -5.68 12.89
CA PHE A 197 -2.48 -6.13 11.71
C PHE A 197 -1.33 -5.19 11.37
N ALA A 198 -1.57 -3.89 11.37
CA ALA A 198 -0.61 -2.89 10.93
C ALA A 198 0.55 -2.67 11.91
N ALA A 199 0.27 -2.59 13.21
CA ALA A 199 1.24 -2.22 14.25
C ALA A 199 2.51 -3.11 14.28
N PRO A 200 2.43 -4.46 14.16
CA PRO A 200 3.63 -5.30 14.16
C PRO A 200 4.41 -5.27 12.83
N LEU A 201 3.92 -4.59 11.80
CA LEU A 201 4.53 -4.51 10.47
C LEU A 201 5.17 -3.14 10.22
N ALA A 202 4.56 -2.07 10.72
CA ALA A 202 4.99 -0.71 10.47
C ALA A 202 6.13 -0.28 11.40
N ASP A 203 7.10 0.45 10.86
CA ASP A 203 8.17 1.10 11.63
C ASP A 203 7.67 2.41 12.25
N ARG A 204 6.78 3.11 11.52
CA ARG A 204 6.04 4.30 11.99
C ARG A 204 4.59 4.22 11.52
N MET A 205 3.72 4.78 12.33
CA MET A 205 2.28 4.88 12.06
C MET A 205 1.87 6.35 12.08
N PHE A 206 1.05 6.73 11.12
CA PHE A 206 0.45 8.05 11.04
C PHE A 206 -1.05 7.92 11.26
N ILE A 207 -1.57 8.58 12.27
CA ILE A 207 -3.00 8.64 12.53
C ILE A 207 -3.61 9.69 11.61
N VAL A 208 -4.57 9.27 10.80
CA VAL A 208 -5.23 10.11 9.80
C VAL A 208 -6.68 10.34 10.21
N GLU A 209 -7.10 11.59 10.22
CA GLU A 209 -8.49 12.00 10.44
C GLU A 209 -8.81 13.24 9.60
N HIS A 210 -10.01 13.29 9.04
CA HIS A 210 -10.48 14.43 8.23
C HIS A 210 -9.49 14.89 7.14
N GLY A 211 -8.78 13.95 6.50
CA GLY A 211 -7.83 14.26 5.44
C GLY A 211 -6.53 14.91 5.88
N GLN A 212 -6.15 14.76 7.15
CA GLN A 212 -4.92 15.28 7.75
C GLN A 212 -4.22 14.22 8.60
N VAL A 213 -2.92 14.38 8.79
CA VAL A 213 -2.16 13.60 9.79
C VAL A 213 -2.31 14.29 11.13
N MET A 214 -2.89 13.60 12.10
CA MET A 214 -3.09 14.08 13.48
C MET A 214 -1.91 13.76 14.39
N ALA A 215 -1.26 12.62 14.17
CA ALA A 215 -0.13 12.19 14.99
C ALA A 215 0.78 11.21 14.21
N GLU A 216 2.05 11.21 14.58
CA GLU A 216 3.04 10.22 14.20
C GLU A 216 3.42 9.39 15.44
N ILE A 217 3.50 8.07 15.28
CA ILE A 217 3.83 7.12 16.35
C ILE A 217 4.89 6.16 15.82
N ALA A 218 6.08 6.15 16.43
CA ALA A 218 7.07 5.13 16.14
C ALA A 218 6.67 3.80 16.78
N GLN A 219 7.10 2.68 16.22
CA GLN A 219 6.76 1.34 16.73
C GLN A 219 7.10 1.17 18.23
N GLY A 220 8.21 1.73 18.69
CA GLY A 220 8.62 1.68 20.10
C GLY A 220 7.82 2.59 21.05
N GLU A 221 6.94 3.45 20.54
CA GLU A 221 6.13 4.40 21.33
C GLU A 221 4.68 3.94 21.55
N ILE A 222 4.27 2.79 21.00
CA ILE A 222 2.89 2.29 21.03
C ILE A 222 2.35 2.22 22.46
N GLU A 223 3.14 1.65 23.40
CA GLU A 223 2.73 1.52 24.80
C GLU A 223 2.54 2.87 25.50
N GLN A 224 3.30 3.88 25.12
CA GLN A 224 3.24 5.22 25.70
C GLN A 224 2.09 6.06 25.13
N LYS A 225 1.58 5.70 23.94
CA LYS A 225 0.55 6.45 23.21
C LYS A 225 -0.80 5.74 23.15
N GLN A 226 -1.07 4.84 24.10
CA GLN A 226 -2.32 4.06 24.13
C GLN A 226 -3.58 4.93 24.22
N GLU A 227 -3.55 6.02 25.01
CA GLU A 227 -4.69 6.95 25.11
C GLU A 227 -5.04 7.58 23.77
N LEU A 228 -4.03 8.01 23.01
CA LEU A 228 -4.20 8.57 21.68
C LEU A 228 -4.73 7.53 20.68
N LEU A 229 -4.22 6.30 20.74
CA LEU A 229 -4.72 5.20 19.92
C LEU A 229 -6.18 4.86 20.24
N GLN A 230 -6.55 4.88 21.53
CA GLN A 230 -7.93 4.70 21.98
C GLN A 230 -8.85 5.81 21.46
N GLU A 231 -8.42 7.06 21.52
CA GLU A 231 -9.19 8.23 21.07
C GLU A 231 -9.51 8.16 19.57
N TYR A 232 -8.48 7.96 18.75
CA TYR A 232 -8.62 8.03 17.30
C TYR A 232 -9.07 6.72 16.64
N LEU A 233 -8.65 5.56 17.18
CA LEU A 233 -8.90 4.26 16.57
C LEU A 233 -9.86 3.38 17.38
N GLY A 234 -10.05 3.67 18.67
CA GLY A 234 -10.91 2.87 19.56
C GLY A 234 -10.28 1.52 19.94
N VAL A 235 -8.94 1.43 20.03
CA VAL A 235 -8.17 0.18 20.27
C VAL A 235 -7.26 0.31 21.49
#